data_a017c06adf3396fdc0b7e3d85c95bb74
#
_entry.id   a017c06adf3396fdc0b7e3d85c95bb74
#
_cell.length_a   1.000
_cell.length_b   1.000
_cell.length_c   1.000
_cell.angle_alpha   90.00
_cell.angle_beta   90.00
_cell.angle_gamma   90.00
#
_symmetry.space_group_name_H-M   'P 1'
#
loop_
_entity.id
_entity.type
_entity.pdbx_description
1 polymer ?
#
loop_
_entity_poly.entity_id
_entity_poly.type
_entity_poly.pdbx_seq_one_letter_code
_entity_poly.pdbx_strand_id
1 'polypeptide(L)'
;MEKLNNFDNFVNKNFKISIAFFALGLFFGIVYSINLLGFSLNSETLNPANMRAIHISLMLYGFIPLMLSYLPFLLINKEVGFDKEGLRYLNLYTIFWYIFLVFMVVSLLLGKNRGLAFYDFAYELNFLLALAGVFYIIALYKFIRLYKRFLYG
;
A
#
# COMPACT_ATOMS: atom_id res chain seq x y z
N MET A 1 14.08 25.50 -3.92
CA MET A 1 13.21 24.94 -4.98
C MET A 1 13.52 23.50 -5.33
N GLU A 2 14.76 23.08 -5.53
CA GLU A 2 15.13 21.70 -5.91
C GLU A 2 14.73 20.61 -4.90
N LYS A 3 14.77 20.91 -3.58
CA LYS A 3 14.42 19.96 -2.53
C LYS A 3 12.90 19.68 -2.41
N LEU A 4 12.05 20.68 -2.68
CA LEU A 4 10.59 20.52 -2.74
C LEU A 4 10.21 19.56 -3.89
N ASN A 5 10.86 19.68 -5.04
CA ASN A 5 10.64 18.80 -6.20
C ASN A 5 10.91 17.31 -5.89
N ASN A 6 11.88 16.99 -5.03
CA ASN A 6 12.23 15.59 -4.73
C ASN A 6 11.16 14.89 -3.88
N PHE A 7 10.57 15.58 -2.89
CA PHE A 7 9.50 14.99 -2.07
C PHE A 7 8.21 14.83 -2.87
N ASP A 8 7.82 15.86 -3.62
CA ASP A 8 6.62 15.82 -4.46
C ASP A 8 6.73 14.72 -5.54
N ASN A 9 7.91 14.56 -6.14
CA ASN A 9 8.18 13.47 -7.08
C ASN A 9 8.07 12.09 -6.42
N PHE A 10 8.57 11.95 -5.18
CA PHE A 10 8.42 10.71 -4.43
C PHE A 10 6.94 10.38 -4.19
N VAL A 11 6.14 11.33 -3.74
CA VAL A 11 4.72 11.13 -3.50
C VAL A 11 3.95 10.86 -4.79
N ASN A 12 4.22 11.61 -5.85
CA ASN A 12 3.61 11.42 -7.17
C ASN A 12 3.91 10.02 -7.75
N LYS A 13 5.14 9.53 -7.57
CA LYS A 13 5.51 8.16 -7.97
C LYS A 13 4.65 7.13 -7.23
N ASN A 14 4.52 7.25 -5.91
CA ASN A 14 3.75 6.31 -5.10
C ASN A 14 2.24 6.39 -5.42
N PHE A 15 1.74 7.58 -5.71
CA PHE A 15 0.37 7.77 -6.18
C PHE A 15 0.10 7.05 -7.51
N LYS A 16 1.00 7.19 -8.49
CA LYS A 16 0.89 6.46 -9.76
C LYS A 16 0.92 4.93 -9.57
N ILE A 17 1.76 4.45 -8.65
CA ILE A 17 1.82 3.02 -8.30
C ILE A 17 0.50 2.57 -7.63
N SER A 18 -0.10 3.39 -6.76
CA SER A 18 -1.40 3.07 -6.17
C SER A 18 -2.50 2.92 -7.22
N ILE A 19 -2.52 3.78 -8.24
CA ILE A 19 -3.44 3.67 -9.38
C ILE A 19 -3.20 2.37 -10.17
N ALA A 20 -1.94 1.96 -10.36
CA ALA A 20 -1.63 0.70 -11.01
C ALA A 20 -2.15 -0.51 -10.22
N PHE A 21 -2.03 -0.50 -8.87
CA PHE A 21 -2.64 -1.52 -8.02
C PHE A 21 -4.17 -1.50 -8.07
N PHE A 22 -4.78 -0.32 -8.16
CA PHE A 22 -6.22 -0.19 -8.38
C PHE A 22 -6.65 -0.86 -9.68
N ALA A 23 -5.98 -0.54 -10.80
CA ALA A 23 -6.27 -1.13 -12.09
C ALA A 23 -6.08 -2.66 -12.09
N LEU A 24 -5.01 -3.15 -11.45
CA LEU A 24 -4.78 -4.58 -11.27
C LEU A 24 -5.88 -5.23 -10.41
N GLY A 25 -6.29 -4.56 -9.34
CA GLY A 25 -7.41 -5.01 -8.51
C GLY A 25 -8.71 -5.12 -9.30
N LEU A 26 -9.04 -4.11 -10.13
CA LEU A 26 -10.20 -4.16 -11.03
C LEU A 26 -10.13 -5.31 -12.02
N PHE A 27 -8.96 -5.57 -12.60
CA PHE A 27 -8.76 -6.72 -13.49
C PHE A 27 -9.12 -8.04 -12.81
N PHE A 28 -8.61 -8.29 -11.60
CA PHE A 28 -8.96 -9.50 -10.84
C PHE A 28 -10.44 -9.53 -10.44
N GLY A 29 -11.06 -8.39 -10.19
CA GLY A 29 -12.51 -8.30 -9.97
C GLY A 29 -13.34 -8.68 -11.19
N ILE A 30 -12.90 -8.29 -12.40
CA ILE A 30 -13.53 -8.71 -13.66
C ILE A 30 -13.39 -10.22 -13.85
N VAL A 31 -12.19 -10.78 -13.67
CA VAL A 31 -11.94 -12.23 -13.76
C VAL A 31 -12.83 -12.98 -12.77
N TYR A 32 -12.95 -12.52 -11.54
CA TYR A 32 -13.87 -13.07 -10.55
C TYR A 32 -15.31 -13.06 -11.03
N SER A 33 -15.79 -11.93 -11.57
CA SER A 33 -17.16 -11.79 -12.08
C SER A 33 -17.43 -12.73 -13.25
N ILE A 34 -16.49 -12.90 -14.18
CA ILE A 34 -16.59 -13.82 -15.31
C ILE A 34 -16.72 -15.26 -14.80
N ASN A 35 -15.93 -15.65 -13.80
CA ASN A 35 -16.03 -16.97 -13.19
C ASN A 35 -17.42 -17.22 -12.56
N LEU A 36 -18.03 -16.21 -11.93
CA LEU A 36 -19.38 -16.32 -11.35
C LEU A 36 -20.48 -16.48 -12.42
N LEU A 37 -20.26 -15.98 -13.62
CA LEU A 37 -21.18 -16.17 -14.76
C LEU A 37 -21.09 -17.56 -15.38
N GLY A 38 -20.27 -18.45 -14.84
CA GLY A 38 -20.13 -19.84 -15.32
C GLY A 38 -19.04 -20.01 -16.39
N PHE A 39 -18.34 -18.96 -16.79
CA PHE A 39 -17.18 -19.04 -17.68
C PHE A 39 -15.92 -19.35 -16.86
N SER A 40 -15.84 -20.56 -16.29
CA SER A 40 -14.69 -20.94 -15.48
C SER A 40 -13.42 -21.06 -16.33
N LEU A 41 -12.36 -20.40 -15.90
CA LEU A 41 -11.04 -20.50 -16.53
C LEU A 41 -10.29 -21.79 -16.15
N ASN A 42 -10.95 -22.79 -15.61
CA ASN A 42 -10.45 -24.14 -15.23
C ASN A 42 -8.98 -24.18 -14.79
N SER A 43 -8.57 -23.19 -13.99
CA SER A 43 -7.21 -23.07 -13.47
C SER A 43 -7.25 -23.06 -11.95
N GLU A 44 -6.40 -23.86 -11.32
CA GLU A 44 -6.29 -23.88 -9.86
C GLU A 44 -5.95 -22.50 -9.29
N THR A 45 -5.15 -21.71 -10.00
CA THR A 45 -4.73 -20.36 -9.58
C THR A 45 -5.80 -19.29 -9.83
N LEU A 46 -6.58 -19.43 -10.92
CA LEU A 46 -7.60 -18.44 -11.34
C LEU A 46 -9.01 -18.82 -10.87
N ASN A 47 -9.12 -19.59 -9.80
CA ASN A 47 -10.42 -19.94 -9.23
C ASN A 47 -11.11 -18.72 -8.60
N PRO A 48 -12.46 -18.72 -8.46
CA PRO A 48 -13.20 -17.57 -7.95
C PRO A 48 -12.75 -17.09 -6.56
N ALA A 49 -12.38 -18.02 -5.67
CA ALA A 49 -11.97 -17.66 -4.30
C ALA A 49 -10.66 -16.85 -4.30
N ASN A 50 -9.65 -17.31 -5.07
CA ASN A 50 -8.38 -16.60 -5.18
C ASN A 50 -8.55 -15.24 -5.87
N MET A 51 -9.35 -15.17 -6.94
CA MET A 51 -9.59 -13.93 -7.67
C MET A 51 -10.29 -12.90 -6.80
N ARG A 52 -11.30 -13.31 -6.03
CA ARG A 52 -11.96 -12.44 -5.05
C ARG A 52 -10.97 -11.94 -3.99
N ALA A 53 -10.19 -12.84 -3.42
CA ALA A 53 -9.23 -12.49 -2.37
C ALA A 53 -8.19 -11.48 -2.87
N ILE A 54 -7.65 -11.68 -4.08
CA ILE A 54 -6.68 -10.76 -4.69
C ILE A 54 -7.33 -9.41 -4.98
N HIS A 55 -8.53 -9.40 -5.58
CA HIS A 55 -9.27 -8.17 -5.86
C HIS A 55 -9.45 -7.33 -4.60
N ILE A 56 -10.04 -7.90 -3.55
CA ILE A 56 -10.30 -7.19 -2.30
C ILE A 56 -9.00 -6.73 -1.64
N SER A 57 -7.99 -7.60 -1.60
CA SER A 57 -6.72 -7.28 -0.96
C SER A 57 -5.95 -6.18 -1.69
N LEU A 58 -5.96 -6.14 -3.02
CA LEU A 58 -5.34 -5.07 -3.80
C LEU A 58 -6.06 -3.74 -3.63
N MET A 59 -7.40 -3.74 -3.55
CA MET A 59 -8.17 -2.53 -3.26
C MET A 59 -7.84 -2.00 -1.87
N LEU A 60 -7.83 -2.87 -0.87
CA LEU A 60 -7.69 -2.49 0.53
C LEU A 60 -6.23 -2.14 0.92
N TYR A 61 -5.25 -2.89 0.42
CA TYR A 61 -3.84 -2.75 0.80
C TYR A 61 -2.97 -2.12 -0.29
N GLY A 62 -3.32 -2.31 -1.57
CA GLY A 62 -2.56 -1.76 -2.69
C GLY A 62 -2.95 -0.33 -3.03
N PHE A 63 -4.26 -0.03 -3.10
CA PHE A 63 -4.74 1.29 -3.52
C PHE A 63 -4.88 2.27 -2.36
N ILE A 64 -5.73 1.98 -1.38
CA ILE A 64 -6.10 2.93 -0.33
C ILE A 64 -4.91 3.40 0.50
N PRO A 65 -4.06 2.53 1.08
CA PRO A 65 -2.96 3.00 1.90
C PRO A 65 -1.91 3.78 1.13
N LEU A 66 -1.55 3.34 -0.09
CA LEU A 66 -0.57 4.06 -0.90
C LEU A 66 -1.08 5.41 -1.38
N MET A 67 -2.40 5.60 -1.49
CA MET A 67 -3.00 6.87 -1.84
C MET A 67 -3.06 7.82 -0.64
N LEU A 68 -3.48 7.32 0.52
CA LEU A 68 -3.82 8.16 1.67
C LEU A 68 -2.67 8.36 2.66
N SER A 69 -1.75 7.40 2.79
CA SER A 69 -0.69 7.44 3.81
C SER A 69 0.27 8.62 3.66
N TYR A 70 0.43 9.17 2.46
CA TYR A 70 1.34 10.29 2.21
C TYR A 70 0.71 11.67 2.43
N LEU A 71 -0.63 11.77 2.56
CA LEU A 71 -1.33 13.04 2.71
C LEU A 71 -0.85 13.88 3.92
N PRO A 72 -0.69 13.31 5.13
CA PRO A 72 -0.21 14.07 6.28
C PRO A 72 1.18 14.68 6.03
N PHE A 73 2.05 13.92 5.37
CA PHE A 73 3.41 14.38 5.05
C PHE A 73 3.42 15.48 4.00
N LEU A 74 2.53 15.40 3.01
CA LEU A 74 2.35 16.46 1.99
C LEU A 74 1.90 17.77 2.64
N LEU A 75 0.93 17.71 3.55
CA LEU A 75 0.44 18.89 4.24
C LEU A 75 1.54 19.55 5.06
N ILE A 76 2.27 18.78 5.87
CA ILE A 76 3.37 19.30 6.69
C ILE A 76 4.50 19.83 5.80
N ASN A 77 4.83 19.13 4.70
CA ASN A 77 5.89 19.57 3.78
C ASN A 77 5.57 20.92 3.13
N LYS A 78 4.32 21.19 2.81
CA LYS A 78 3.89 22.47 2.24
C LYS A 78 4.05 23.65 3.20
N GLU A 79 3.83 23.42 4.50
CA GLU A 79 3.90 24.45 5.53
C GLU A 79 5.33 24.71 6.02
N VAL A 80 6.08 23.65 6.28
CA VAL A 80 7.32 23.70 7.07
C VAL A 80 8.52 23.11 6.34
N GLY A 81 8.29 22.43 5.21
CA GLY A 81 9.29 21.63 4.53
C GLY A 81 9.34 20.19 5.08
N PHE A 82 10.35 19.42 4.65
CA PHE A 82 10.47 18.03 5.05
C PHE A 82 11.65 17.75 5.98
N ASP A 83 11.47 16.78 6.86
CA ASP A 83 12.53 16.22 7.69
C ASP A 83 13.25 15.08 6.93
N LYS A 84 14.58 15.18 6.76
CA LYS A 84 15.38 14.17 6.06
C LYS A 84 15.32 12.80 6.73
N GLU A 85 15.33 12.76 8.06
CA GLU A 85 15.22 11.51 8.80
C GLU A 85 13.81 10.93 8.65
N GLY A 86 12.78 11.78 8.79
CA GLY A 86 11.39 11.38 8.57
C GLY A 86 11.18 10.80 7.18
N LEU A 87 11.77 11.41 6.14
CA LEU A 87 11.72 10.91 4.78
C LEU A 87 12.40 9.52 4.63
N ARG A 88 13.51 9.28 5.34
CA ARG A 88 14.17 7.97 5.35
C ARG A 88 13.23 6.88 5.89
N TYR A 89 12.55 7.14 7.01
CA TYR A 89 11.59 6.20 7.57
C TYR A 89 10.35 6.01 6.69
N LEU A 90 9.89 7.08 6.03
CA LEU A 90 8.80 7.00 5.07
C LEU A 90 9.18 6.15 3.84
N ASN A 91 10.44 6.23 3.38
CA ASN A 91 10.97 5.35 2.33
C ASN A 91 11.01 3.88 2.80
N LEU A 92 11.45 3.61 4.03
CA LEU A 92 11.45 2.26 4.59
C LEU A 92 10.03 1.70 4.68
N TYR A 93 9.07 2.49 5.18
CA TYR A 93 7.65 2.14 5.14
C TYR A 93 7.22 1.71 3.73
N THR A 94 7.52 2.54 2.72
CA THR A 94 7.14 2.29 1.34
C THR A 94 7.75 0.99 0.79
N ILE A 95 9.03 0.74 1.06
CA ILE A 95 9.73 -0.47 0.61
C ILE A 95 9.10 -1.72 1.23
N PHE A 96 8.92 -1.74 2.57
CA PHE A 96 8.32 -2.89 3.24
C PHE A 96 6.86 -3.10 2.83
N TRP A 97 6.13 -2.02 2.57
CA TRP A 97 4.76 -2.10 2.05
C TRP A 97 4.71 -2.73 0.66
N TYR A 98 5.63 -2.36 -0.24
CA TYR A 98 5.70 -2.98 -1.57
C TYR A 98 6.09 -4.45 -1.51
N ILE A 99 7.07 -4.80 -0.67
CA ILE A 99 7.44 -6.20 -0.44
C ILE A 99 6.23 -6.99 0.04
N PHE A 100 5.50 -6.46 1.02
CA PHE A 100 4.26 -7.06 1.50
C PHE A 100 3.24 -7.26 0.36
N LEU A 101 2.99 -6.25 -0.48
CA LEU A 101 2.02 -6.35 -1.57
C LEU A 101 2.39 -7.43 -2.59
N VAL A 102 3.67 -7.53 -2.96
CA VAL A 102 4.14 -8.56 -3.89
C VAL A 102 3.93 -9.96 -3.30
N PHE A 103 4.38 -10.19 -2.07
CA PHE A 103 4.22 -11.49 -1.41
C PHE A 103 2.75 -11.82 -1.13
N MET A 104 1.92 -10.83 -0.83
CA MET A 104 0.47 -10.99 -0.67
C MET A 104 -0.17 -11.52 -1.95
N VAL A 105 0.07 -10.88 -3.10
CA VAL A 105 -0.48 -11.33 -4.38
C VAL A 105 0.02 -12.73 -4.72
N VAL A 106 1.32 -13.00 -4.58
CA VAL A 106 1.91 -14.32 -4.85
C VAL A 106 1.30 -15.39 -3.95
N SER A 107 1.15 -15.13 -2.65
CA SER A 107 0.55 -16.10 -1.72
C SER A 107 -0.90 -16.43 -2.07
N LEU A 108 -1.68 -15.43 -2.47
CA LEU A 108 -3.07 -15.59 -2.87
C LEU A 108 -3.20 -16.33 -4.21
N LEU A 109 -2.30 -16.08 -5.17
CA LEU A 109 -2.25 -16.84 -6.43
C LEU A 109 -1.90 -18.31 -6.19
N LEU A 110 -1.09 -18.61 -5.17
CA LEU A 110 -0.75 -19.97 -4.75
C LEU A 110 -1.86 -20.63 -3.91
N GLY A 111 -3.02 -20.00 -3.77
CA GLY A 111 -4.16 -20.52 -3.01
C GLY A 111 -4.00 -20.45 -1.48
N LYS A 112 -3.00 -19.74 -0.96
CA LYS A 112 -2.82 -19.54 0.48
C LYS A 112 -3.73 -18.44 0.99
N ASN A 113 -5.04 -18.62 0.81
CA ASN A 113 -6.06 -17.75 1.37
C ASN A 113 -6.57 -18.30 2.71
N ARG A 114 -6.98 -17.40 3.60
CA ARG A 114 -7.48 -17.76 4.95
C ARG A 114 -9.01 -17.80 5.03
N GLY A 115 -9.70 -17.39 3.99
CA GLY A 115 -11.17 -17.27 3.99
C GLY A 115 -11.70 -16.20 4.91
N LEU A 116 -10.85 -15.30 5.40
CA LEU A 116 -11.24 -14.17 6.25
C LEU A 116 -11.56 -12.95 5.39
N ALA A 117 -12.76 -12.39 5.57
CA ALA A 117 -13.13 -11.18 4.87
C ALA A 117 -12.10 -10.06 5.16
N PHE A 118 -11.57 -9.46 4.11
CA PHE A 118 -10.59 -8.36 4.16
C PHE A 118 -9.19 -8.72 4.69
N TYR A 119 -8.93 -9.97 5.09
CA TYR A 119 -7.67 -10.41 5.66
C TYR A 119 -7.30 -11.82 5.17
N ASP A 120 -7.38 -12.00 3.85
CA ASP A 120 -7.28 -13.32 3.22
C ASP A 120 -5.84 -13.83 3.03
N PHE A 121 -4.82 -12.95 3.07
CA PHE A 121 -3.43 -13.33 2.81
C PHE A 121 -2.81 -14.16 3.96
N ALA A 122 -1.68 -14.80 3.67
CA ALA A 122 -0.96 -15.65 4.63
C ALA A 122 -0.55 -14.88 5.90
N TYR A 123 -0.71 -15.50 7.08
CA TYR A 123 -0.45 -14.84 8.37
C TYR A 123 1.01 -14.45 8.57
N GLU A 124 1.94 -15.14 7.93
CA GLU A 124 3.37 -14.84 7.97
C GLU A 124 3.68 -13.43 7.46
N LEU A 125 2.84 -12.89 6.60
CA LEU A 125 2.99 -11.54 6.04
C LEU A 125 2.65 -10.43 7.05
N ASN A 126 2.03 -10.76 8.19
CA ASN A 126 1.73 -9.80 9.25
C ASN A 126 2.98 -9.12 9.78
N PHE A 127 4.11 -9.83 9.80
CA PHE A 127 5.38 -9.24 10.21
C PHE A 127 5.80 -8.07 9.32
N LEU A 128 5.62 -8.19 8.00
CA LEU A 128 5.93 -7.11 7.06
C LEU A 128 5.01 -5.91 7.26
N LEU A 129 3.71 -6.15 7.50
CA LEU A 129 2.76 -5.09 7.83
C LEU A 129 3.11 -4.37 9.13
N ALA A 130 3.44 -5.14 10.18
CA ALA A 130 3.82 -4.56 11.47
C ALA A 130 5.08 -3.71 11.33
N LEU A 131 6.09 -4.20 10.61
CA LEU A 131 7.34 -3.49 10.38
C LEU A 131 7.13 -2.21 9.56
N ALA A 132 6.33 -2.28 8.50
CA ALA A 132 5.95 -1.10 7.73
C ALA A 132 5.21 -0.08 8.61
N GLY A 133 4.26 -0.52 9.45
CA GLY A 133 3.54 0.32 10.38
C GLY A 133 4.44 1.04 11.38
N VAL A 134 5.45 0.35 11.92
CA VAL A 134 6.45 0.96 12.82
C VAL A 134 7.21 2.08 12.11
N PHE A 135 7.69 1.85 10.89
CA PHE A 135 8.39 2.90 10.13
C PHE A 135 7.49 4.08 9.79
N TYR A 136 6.22 3.83 9.49
CA TYR A 136 5.22 4.87 9.26
C TYR A 136 5.02 5.76 10.50
N ILE A 137 4.86 5.15 11.66
CA ILE A 137 4.67 5.89 12.93
C ILE A 137 5.90 6.71 13.27
N ILE A 138 7.11 6.16 13.09
CA ILE A 138 8.36 6.92 13.31
C ILE A 138 8.46 8.10 12.35
N ALA A 139 8.15 7.89 11.06
CA ALA A 139 8.13 8.98 10.08
C ALA A 139 7.15 10.08 10.50
N LEU A 140 5.91 9.69 10.83
CA LEU A 140 4.87 10.63 11.24
C LEU A 140 5.27 11.43 12.49
N TYR A 141 5.84 10.76 13.50
CA TYR A 141 6.36 11.43 14.69
C TYR A 141 7.43 12.49 14.36
N LYS A 142 8.37 12.17 13.45
CA LYS A 142 9.42 13.10 13.03
C LYS A 142 8.85 14.33 12.33
N PHE A 143 7.91 14.15 11.42
CA PHE A 143 7.24 15.26 10.73
C PHE A 143 6.38 16.12 11.68
N ILE A 144 5.62 15.50 12.58
CA ILE A 144 4.84 16.25 13.59
C ILE A 144 5.77 17.03 14.52
N ARG A 145 6.91 16.46 14.92
CA ARG A 145 7.89 17.17 15.74
C ARG A 145 8.47 18.40 15.01
N LEU A 146 8.75 18.27 13.70
CA LEU A 146 9.17 19.40 12.87
C LEU A 146 8.10 20.49 12.84
N TYR A 147 6.85 20.12 12.61
CA TYR A 147 5.71 21.03 12.58
C TYR A 147 5.49 21.75 13.91
N LYS A 148 5.58 21.03 15.03
CA LYS A 148 5.50 21.64 16.37
C LYS A 148 6.61 22.67 16.62
N ARG A 149 7.84 22.40 16.21
CA ARG A 149 8.93 23.38 16.32
C ARG A 149 8.67 24.65 15.51
N PHE A 150 8.04 24.52 14.37
CA PHE A 150 7.66 25.68 13.56
C PHE A 150 6.56 26.52 14.23
N LEU A 151 5.61 25.91 14.90
CA LEU A 151 4.50 26.61 15.55
C LEU A 151 4.89 27.30 16.86
N TYR A 152 5.84 26.73 17.63
CA TYR A 152 6.15 27.15 19.01
C TYR A 152 7.62 27.60 19.20
N GLY A 153 8.44 27.52 18.18
CA GLY A 153 9.85 27.94 18.20
C GLY A 153 10.05 29.29 17.62
#